data_526c670eae34ef3d3d8b8dce0d7e1266
#
_entry.id   526c670eae34ef3d3d8b8dce0d7e1266
#
_cell.length_a   1.000
_cell.length_b   1.000
_cell.length_c   1.000
_cell.angle_alpha   90.00
_cell.angle_beta   90.00
_cell.angle_gamma   90.00
#
_symmetry.space_group_name_H-M   'P 1'
#
loop_
_entity.id
_entity.type
_entity.pdbx_description
1 polymer ?
#
loop_
_entity_poly.entity_id
_entity_poly.type
_entity_poly.pdbx_seq_one_letter_code
_entity_poly.pdbx_strand_id
1 'polypeptide(L)'
;VSDFLLGDSWKPNQDLYGVFPMIIGSVYVTAGAILIGVPIGLLCAVFMARYCPKGLYKVLKPAVDLLAGIPSIVYGFFGLMVIVPLVQGSLGGSGKCLLTSSVLLGIMILPTIISVSESNIRAVPEYYYEGSLALGATRERSIFRAVLPAAKMGIMAGIILGIGRA
;
A
#
# COMPACT_ATOMS: atom_id res chain seq x y z
N VAL A 1 28.31 0.93 20.22
CA VAL A 1 27.27 1.29 19.20
C VAL A 1 27.34 0.33 18.02
N SER A 2 28.54 -0.01 17.50
CA SER A 2 28.70 -0.97 16.40
C SER A 2 28.15 -2.35 16.74
N ASP A 3 28.43 -2.87 17.92
CA ASP A 3 27.98 -4.19 18.37
C ASP A 3 26.47 -4.25 18.59
N PHE A 4 25.84 -3.13 18.93
CA PHE A 4 24.39 -3.00 19.01
C PHE A 4 23.72 -3.01 17.64
N LEU A 5 24.28 -2.27 16.67
CA LEU A 5 23.70 -2.15 15.33
C LEU A 5 23.96 -3.38 14.45
N LEU A 6 25.13 -4.00 14.59
CA LEU A 6 25.60 -5.10 13.75
C LEU A 6 25.54 -6.48 14.45
N GLY A 7 25.12 -6.54 15.71
CA GLY A 7 24.97 -7.79 16.45
C GLY A 7 23.85 -8.67 15.86
N ASP A 8 24.13 -9.97 15.75
CA ASP A 8 23.26 -10.94 15.10
C ASP A 8 22.22 -11.56 16.05
N SER A 9 22.29 -11.29 17.36
CA SER A 9 21.41 -11.94 18.33
C SER A 9 20.90 -10.99 19.40
N TRP A 10 19.60 -11.11 19.66
CA TRP A 10 18.91 -10.41 20.74
C TRP A 10 18.64 -11.39 21.89
N LYS A 11 19.53 -11.40 22.89
CA LYS A 11 19.41 -12.21 24.09
C LYS A 11 19.72 -11.38 25.33
N PRO A 12 18.75 -10.65 25.88
CA PRO A 12 18.93 -9.79 27.07
C PRO A 12 19.51 -10.53 28.27
N ASN A 13 19.20 -11.83 28.41
CA ASN A 13 19.67 -12.68 29.52
C ASN A 13 21.19 -13.01 29.43
N GLN A 14 21.83 -12.70 28.32
CA GLN A 14 23.26 -12.93 28.05
C GLN A 14 24.01 -11.62 27.70
N ASP A 15 23.39 -10.46 27.99
CA ASP A 15 23.90 -9.12 27.64
C ASP A 15 24.23 -8.93 26.14
N LEU A 16 23.54 -9.71 25.27
CA LEU A 16 23.68 -9.60 23.82
C LEU A 16 22.51 -8.81 23.25
N TYR A 17 22.79 -7.60 22.78
CA TYR A 17 21.80 -6.66 22.24
C TYR A 17 22.08 -6.36 20.77
N GLY A 18 21.80 -7.29 19.86
CA GLY A 18 21.97 -7.11 18.42
C GLY A 18 20.62 -6.85 17.73
N VAL A 19 20.48 -5.70 17.06
CA VAL A 19 19.24 -5.31 16.34
C VAL A 19 19.28 -5.56 14.83
N PHE A 20 20.41 -6.02 14.28
CA PHE A 20 20.60 -6.25 12.86
C PHE A 20 19.51 -7.15 12.23
N PRO A 21 19.14 -8.30 12.81
CA PRO A 21 18.07 -9.15 12.26
C PRO A 21 16.71 -8.46 12.22
N MET A 22 16.44 -7.56 13.20
CA MET A 22 15.19 -6.79 13.25
C MET A 22 15.15 -5.75 12.12
N ILE A 23 16.26 -5.07 11.84
CA ILE A 23 16.38 -4.12 10.73
C ILE A 23 16.15 -4.83 9.40
N ILE A 24 16.85 -5.94 9.18
CA ILE A 24 16.70 -6.72 7.95
C ILE A 24 15.25 -7.26 7.81
N GLY A 25 14.68 -7.77 8.91
CA GLY A 25 13.30 -8.25 8.93
C GLY A 25 12.29 -7.16 8.54
N SER A 26 12.44 -5.94 9.08
CA SER A 26 11.56 -4.81 8.74
C SER A 26 11.67 -4.42 7.26
N VAL A 27 12.88 -4.43 6.68
CA VAL A 27 13.08 -4.16 5.25
C VAL A 27 12.37 -5.20 4.38
N TYR A 28 12.49 -6.49 4.71
CA TYR A 28 11.82 -7.55 3.96
C TYR A 28 10.29 -7.45 4.06
N VAL A 29 9.75 -7.18 5.26
CA VAL A 29 8.31 -7.04 5.47
C VAL A 29 7.78 -5.83 4.69
N THR A 30 8.47 -4.70 4.76
CA THR A 30 8.08 -3.48 4.03
C THR A 30 8.17 -3.69 2.51
N ALA A 31 9.22 -4.34 2.01
CA ALA A 31 9.34 -4.68 0.59
C ALA A 31 8.18 -5.57 0.12
N GLY A 32 7.83 -6.60 0.90
CA GLY A 32 6.67 -7.44 0.62
C GLY A 32 5.35 -6.67 0.64
N ALA A 33 5.16 -5.76 1.59
CA ALA A 33 3.99 -4.89 1.67
C ALA A 33 3.87 -3.97 0.44
N ILE A 34 4.98 -3.40 -0.03
CA ILE A 34 5.04 -2.55 -1.21
C ILE A 34 4.66 -3.36 -2.47
N LEU A 35 5.24 -4.55 -2.63
CA LEU A 35 4.98 -5.41 -3.79
C LEU A 35 3.50 -5.81 -3.90
N ILE A 36 2.79 -5.95 -2.79
CA ILE A 36 1.37 -6.27 -2.75
C ILE A 36 0.52 -5.00 -2.79
N GLY A 37 0.79 -4.04 -1.90
CA GLY A 37 -0.06 -2.88 -1.66
C GLY A 37 -0.02 -1.85 -2.77
N VAL A 38 1.15 -1.57 -3.36
CA VAL A 38 1.27 -0.52 -4.40
C VAL A 38 0.51 -0.89 -5.67
N PRO A 39 0.68 -2.09 -6.29
CA PRO A 39 -0.07 -2.43 -7.48
C PRO A 39 -1.59 -2.41 -7.26
N ILE A 40 -2.06 -3.01 -6.17
CA ILE A 40 -3.49 -3.06 -5.83
C ILE A 40 -4.02 -1.64 -5.58
N GLY A 41 -3.30 -0.85 -4.77
CA GLY A 41 -3.68 0.52 -4.45
C GLY A 41 -3.78 1.42 -5.68
N LEU A 42 -2.81 1.33 -6.61
CA LEU A 42 -2.83 2.10 -7.85
C LEU A 42 -3.96 1.68 -8.79
N LEU A 43 -4.20 0.38 -8.95
CA LEU A 43 -5.32 -0.11 -9.76
C LEU A 43 -6.66 0.37 -9.20
N CYS A 44 -6.85 0.30 -7.88
CA CYS A 44 -8.04 0.84 -7.23
C CYS A 44 -8.15 2.36 -7.41
N ALA A 45 -7.06 3.12 -7.28
CA ALA A 45 -7.05 4.57 -7.47
C ALA A 45 -7.44 4.96 -8.90
N VAL A 46 -6.88 4.29 -9.92
CA VAL A 46 -7.22 4.51 -11.33
C VAL A 46 -8.68 4.16 -11.59
N PHE A 47 -9.15 3.02 -11.07
CA PHE A 47 -10.55 2.62 -11.18
C PHE A 47 -11.47 3.68 -10.58
N MET A 48 -11.21 4.11 -9.35
CA MET A 48 -12.03 5.12 -8.66
C MET A 48 -12.00 6.48 -9.35
N ALA A 49 -10.85 6.88 -9.92
CA ALA A 49 -10.69 8.18 -10.55
C ALA A 49 -11.35 8.28 -11.93
N ARG A 50 -11.31 7.21 -12.75
CA ARG A 50 -11.64 7.29 -14.19
C ARG A 50 -12.71 6.30 -14.68
N TYR A 51 -12.93 5.21 -13.96
CA TYR A 51 -13.88 4.15 -14.38
C TYR A 51 -15.10 4.02 -13.48
N CYS A 52 -15.00 4.48 -12.22
CA CYS A 52 -16.04 4.29 -11.23
C CYS A 52 -17.29 5.14 -11.54
N PRO A 53 -18.49 4.56 -11.61
CA PRO A 53 -19.73 5.31 -11.75
C PRO A 53 -19.99 6.17 -10.50
N LYS A 54 -20.61 7.33 -10.69
CA LYS A 54 -20.84 8.32 -9.61
C LYS A 54 -21.56 7.75 -8.38
N GLY A 55 -22.47 6.81 -8.55
CA GLY A 55 -23.19 6.14 -7.46
C GLY A 55 -22.26 5.30 -6.58
N LEU A 56 -21.44 4.47 -7.22
CA LEU A 56 -20.49 3.60 -6.54
C LEU A 56 -19.36 4.41 -5.87
N TYR A 57 -18.91 5.46 -6.52
CA TYR A 57 -17.88 6.36 -5.96
C TYR A 57 -18.31 6.99 -4.63
N LYS A 58 -19.60 7.40 -4.50
CA LYS A 58 -20.15 7.97 -3.26
C LYS A 58 -20.09 7.00 -2.07
N VAL A 59 -19.99 5.70 -2.32
CA VAL A 59 -19.86 4.67 -1.28
C VAL A 59 -18.40 4.29 -1.06
N LEU A 60 -17.64 4.08 -2.15
CA LEU A 60 -16.24 3.64 -2.07
C LEU A 60 -15.33 4.71 -1.45
N LYS A 61 -15.52 5.99 -1.80
CA LYS A 61 -14.65 7.05 -1.28
C LYS A 61 -14.71 7.17 0.25
N PRO A 62 -15.91 7.30 0.88
CA PRO A 62 -15.99 7.29 2.34
C PRO A 62 -15.48 6.00 2.96
N ALA A 63 -15.69 4.83 2.33
CA ALA A 63 -15.19 3.56 2.86
C ALA A 63 -13.66 3.53 2.92
N VAL A 64 -12.97 3.99 1.86
CA VAL A 64 -11.50 4.11 1.84
C VAL A 64 -11.02 5.12 2.88
N ASP A 65 -11.70 6.26 3.02
CA ASP A 65 -11.33 7.30 3.99
C ASP A 65 -11.54 6.83 5.44
N LEU A 66 -12.58 6.02 5.71
CA LEU A 66 -12.78 5.37 7.01
C LEU A 66 -11.66 4.37 7.31
N LEU A 67 -11.25 3.55 6.33
CA LEU A 67 -10.13 2.61 6.50
C LEU A 67 -8.82 3.37 6.80
N ALA A 68 -8.60 4.54 6.19
CA ALA A 68 -7.44 5.37 6.48
C ALA A 68 -7.41 5.88 7.92
N GLY A 69 -8.58 6.04 8.54
CA GLY A 69 -8.74 6.49 9.93
C GLY A 69 -8.57 5.40 11.00
N ILE A 70 -8.53 4.12 10.61
CA ILE A 70 -8.37 3.03 11.58
C ILE A 70 -6.95 3.05 12.19
N PRO A 71 -6.81 3.02 13.54
CA PRO A 71 -5.51 2.94 14.19
C PRO A 71 -4.76 1.65 13.80
N SER A 72 -3.44 1.74 13.62
CA SER A 72 -2.59 0.60 13.20
C SER A 72 -2.68 -0.60 14.16
N ILE A 73 -2.91 -0.37 15.46
CA ILE A 73 -3.07 -1.45 16.44
C ILE A 73 -4.27 -2.34 16.15
N VAL A 74 -5.35 -1.77 15.58
CA VAL A 74 -6.55 -2.54 15.19
C VAL A 74 -6.21 -3.47 14.04
N TYR A 75 -5.44 -2.99 13.04
CA TYR A 75 -4.93 -3.83 11.97
C TYR A 75 -4.04 -4.95 12.49
N GLY A 76 -3.15 -4.65 13.47
CA GLY A 76 -2.29 -5.65 14.10
C GLY A 76 -3.11 -6.74 14.82
N PHE A 77 -4.13 -6.34 15.56
CA PHE A 77 -5.03 -7.29 16.25
C PHE A 77 -5.82 -8.14 15.24
N PHE A 78 -6.37 -7.53 14.21
CA PHE A 78 -7.03 -8.24 13.12
C PHE A 78 -6.09 -9.25 12.44
N GLY A 79 -4.85 -8.86 12.21
CA GLY A 79 -3.81 -9.74 11.66
C GLY A 79 -3.59 -10.97 12.51
N LEU A 80 -3.46 -10.79 13.82
CA LEU A 80 -3.27 -11.90 14.77
C LEU A 80 -4.47 -12.84 14.85
N MET A 81 -5.69 -12.29 14.83
CA MET A 81 -6.91 -13.08 15.02
C MET A 81 -7.44 -13.73 13.75
N VAL A 82 -7.19 -13.13 12.58
CA VAL A 82 -7.74 -13.58 11.30
C VAL A 82 -6.66 -14.06 10.34
N ILE A 83 -5.65 -13.21 10.05
CA ILE A 83 -4.67 -13.53 9.00
C ILE A 83 -3.72 -14.65 9.45
N VAL A 84 -3.25 -14.61 10.70
CA VAL A 84 -2.35 -15.66 11.22
C VAL A 84 -3.00 -17.04 11.17
N PRO A 85 -4.23 -17.28 11.67
CA PRO A 85 -4.89 -18.57 11.55
C PRO A 85 -5.14 -19.01 10.10
N LEU A 86 -5.50 -18.08 9.21
CA LEU A 86 -5.68 -18.38 7.78
C LEU A 86 -4.38 -18.87 7.12
N VAL A 87 -3.26 -18.18 7.39
CA VAL A 87 -1.95 -18.58 6.88
C VAL A 87 -1.51 -19.91 7.49
N GLN A 88 -1.71 -20.10 8.78
CA GLN A 88 -1.41 -21.36 9.47
C GLN A 88 -2.20 -22.53 8.87
N GLY A 89 -3.49 -22.35 8.59
CA GLY A 89 -4.33 -23.37 7.99
C GLY A 89 -3.97 -23.70 6.54
N SER A 90 -3.45 -22.73 5.79
CA SER A 90 -3.15 -22.89 4.36
C SER A 90 -1.72 -23.38 4.08
N LEU A 91 -0.74 -22.84 4.82
CA LEU A 91 0.69 -23.08 4.57
C LEU A 91 1.36 -23.90 5.70
N GLY A 92 0.64 -24.14 6.78
CA GLY A 92 1.20 -24.81 7.97
C GLY A 92 2.10 -23.90 8.82
N GLY A 93 2.77 -24.45 9.82
CA GLY A 93 3.67 -23.70 10.71
C GLY A 93 2.93 -22.86 11.74
N SER A 94 3.60 -21.81 12.27
CA SER A 94 3.02 -20.93 13.30
C SER A 94 2.08 -19.85 12.75
N GLY A 95 2.02 -19.66 11.42
CA GLY A 95 1.31 -18.57 10.77
C GLY A 95 1.92 -17.16 11.00
N LYS A 96 2.81 -17.03 11.99
CA LYS A 96 3.55 -15.80 12.29
C LYS A 96 4.83 -15.75 11.45
N CYS A 97 4.72 -15.27 10.24
CA CYS A 97 5.82 -15.25 9.27
C CYS A 97 5.89 -13.90 8.54
N LEU A 98 6.98 -13.68 7.82
CA LEU A 98 7.20 -12.47 7.03
C LEU A 98 6.06 -12.21 6.04
N LEU A 99 5.50 -13.27 5.44
CA LEU A 99 4.38 -13.17 4.51
C LEU A 99 3.13 -12.59 5.18
N THR A 100 2.76 -13.10 6.35
CA THR A 100 1.61 -12.60 7.11
C THR A 100 1.77 -11.12 7.46
N SER A 101 2.96 -10.73 7.92
CA SER A 101 3.28 -9.34 8.23
C SER A 101 3.25 -8.46 7.00
N SER A 102 3.79 -8.93 5.86
CA SER A 102 3.78 -8.19 4.59
C SER A 102 2.37 -7.97 4.05
N VAL A 103 1.50 -8.99 4.12
CA VAL A 103 0.10 -8.87 3.71
C VAL A 103 -0.63 -7.87 4.59
N LEU A 104 -0.44 -7.94 5.91
CA LEU A 104 -1.08 -7.03 6.86
C LEU A 104 -0.65 -5.58 6.64
N LEU A 105 0.66 -5.33 6.52
CA LEU A 105 1.19 -4.01 6.20
C LEU A 105 0.70 -3.54 4.82
N GLY A 106 0.67 -4.44 3.83
CA GLY A 106 0.13 -4.15 2.51
C GLY A 106 -1.31 -3.63 2.56
N ILE A 107 -2.18 -4.28 3.36
CA ILE A 107 -3.56 -3.83 3.58
C ILE A 107 -3.58 -2.45 4.26
N MET A 108 -2.71 -2.22 5.25
CA MET A 108 -2.66 -0.97 6.02
C MET A 108 -2.27 0.24 5.17
N ILE A 109 -1.39 0.07 4.16
CA ILE A 109 -0.96 1.17 3.29
C ILE A 109 -1.94 1.47 2.15
N LEU A 110 -2.83 0.52 1.79
CA LEU A 110 -3.79 0.66 0.69
C LEU A 110 -4.62 1.96 0.74
N PRO A 111 -5.29 2.30 1.86
CA PRO A 111 -6.15 3.48 1.89
C PRO A 111 -5.40 4.78 1.58
N THR A 112 -4.17 4.91 2.08
CA THR A 112 -3.33 6.09 1.84
C THR A 112 -2.93 6.20 0.37
N ILE A 113 -2.46 5.10 -0.23
CA ILE A 113 -2.09 5.07 -1.66
C ILE A 113 -3.31 5.37 -2.53
N ILE A 114 -4.45 4.74 -2.25
CA ILE A 114 -5.69 4.93 -3.03
C ILE A 114 -6.15 6.38 -2.94
N SER A 115 -6.29 6.93 -1.74
CA SER A 115 -6.89 8.26 -1.55
C SER A 115 -6.02 9.36 -2.15
N VAL A 116 -4.70 9.33 -1.94
CA VAL A 116 -3.78 10.33 -2.48
C VAL A 116 -3.64 10.19 -3.99
N SER A 117 -3.45 8.98 -4.52
CA SER A 117 -3.30 8.78 -5.97
C SER A 117 -4.60 9.10 -6.72
N GLU A 118 -5.76 8.68 -6.20
CA GLU A 118 -7.08 8.98 -6.80
C GLU A 118 -7.31 10.49 -6.90
N SER A 119 -7.06 11.24 -5.82
CA SER A 119 -7.22 12.69 -5.80
C SER A 119 -6.32 13.38 -6.83
N ASN A 120 -5.06 12.96 -6.96
CA ASN A 120 -4.13 13.51 -7.95
C ASN A 120 -4.50 13.14 -9.39
N ILE A 121 -5.00 11.93 -9.65
CA ILE A 121 -5.47 11.53 -10.98
C ILE A 121 -6.71 12.37 -11.39
N ARG A 122 -7.59 12.68 -10.44
CA ARG A 122 -8.75 13.54 -10.68
C ARG A 122 -8.38 15.01 -10.88
N ALA A 123 -7.32 15.45 -10.24
CA ALA A 123 -6.83 16.84 -10.37
C ALA A 123 -6.22 17.14 -11.75
N VAL A 124 -5.94 16.13 -12.57
CA VAL A 124 -5.45 16.34 -13.94
C VAL A 124 -6.56 17.02 -14.76
N PRO A 125 -6.27 18.18 -15.39
CA PRO A 125 -7.25 18.90 -16.19
C PRO A 125 -7.83 18.06 -17.33
N GLU A 126 -9.12 18.19 -17.57
CA GLU A 126 -9.86 17.34 -18.53
C GLU A 126 -9.36 17.48 -19.97
N TYR A 127 -8.77 18.63 -20.32
CA TYR A 127 -8.22 18.85 -21.66
C TYR A 127 -7.09 17.89 -22.06
N TYR A 128 -6.38 17.28 -21.08
CA TYR A 128 -5.40 16.22 -21.39
C TYR A 128 -6.10 14.96 -21.91
N TYR A 129 -7.24 14.63 -21.33
CA TYR A 129 -8.04 13.48 -21.74
C TYR A 129 -8.76 13.74 -23.06
N GLU A 130 -9.47 14.88 -23.16
CA GLU A 130 -10.22 15.27 -24.36
C GLU A 130 -9.31 15.49 -25.57
N GLY A 131 -8.17 16.16 -25.37
CA GLY A 131 -7.18 16.37 -26.44
C GLY A 131 -6.62 15.07 -26.99
N SER A 132 -6.37 14.09 -26.15
CA SER A 132 -5.90 12.76 -26.61
C SER A 132 -6.99 12.00 -27.37
N LEU A 133 -8.27 12.12 -26.98
CA LEU A 133 -9.40 11.55 -27.72
C LEU A 133 -9.57 12.23 -29.09
N ALA A 134 -9.41 13.56 -29.15
CA ALA A 134 -9.50 14.31 -30.40
C ALA A 134 -8.43 13.89 -31.42
N LEU A 135 -7.27 13.41 -30.95
CA LEU A 135 -6.21 12.81 -31.77
C LEU A 135 -6.46 11.33 -32.14
N GLY A 136 -7.65 10.80 -31.83
CA GLY A 136 -8.05 9.44 -32.18
C GLY A 136 -7.59 8.36 -31.21
N ALA A 137 -7.12 8.70 -30.00
CA ALA A 137 -6.77 7.69 -28.99
C ALA A 137 -8.02 7.06 -28.41
N THR A 138 -7.93 5.76 -28.03
CA THR A 138 -8.99 5.08 -27.26
C THR A 138 -9.02 5.60 -25.82
N ARG A 139 -10.13 5.36 -25.11
CA ARG A 139 -10.30 5.77 -23.72
C ARG A 139 -9.16 5.25 -22.82
N GLU A 140 -8.82 3.98 -22.93
CA GLU A 140 -7.76 3.36 -22.16
C GLU A 140 -6.39 4.00 -22.47
N ARG A 141 -6.11 4.18 -23.76
CA ARG A 141 -4.85 4.81 -24.21
C ARG A 141 -4.72 6.24 -23.72
N SER A 142 -5.81 7.00 -23.70
CA SER A 142 -5.85 8.36 -23.15
C SER A 142 -5.54 8.38 -21.66
N ILE A 143 -6.14 7.47 -20.89
CA ILE A 143 -5.89 7.37 -19.45
C ILE A 143 -4.42 6.98 -19.18
N PHE A 144 -3.92 5.91 -19.80
CA PHE A 144 -2.58 5.39 -19.50
C PHE A 144 -1.44 6.21 -20.11
N ARG A 145 -1.67 6.90 -21.24
CA ARG A 145 -0.62 7.65 -21.97
C ARG A 145 -0.68 9.16 -21.80
N ALA A 146 -1.80 9.74 -21.39
CA ALA A 146 -1.94 11.18 -21.15
C ALA A 146 -2.20 11.51 -19.68
N VAL A 147 -3.25 10.93 -19.08
CA VAL A 147 -3.69 11.29 -17.72
C VAL A 147 -2.73 10.78 -16.65
N LEU A 148 -2.38 9.50 -16.64
CA LEU A 148 -1.50 8.92 -15.62
C LEU A 148 -0.09 9.52 -15.63
N PRO A 149 0.57 9.74 -16.78
CA PRO A 149 1.85 10.45 -16.78
C PRO A 149 1.76 11.89 -16.30
N ALA A 150 0.64 12.59 -16.56
CA ALA A 150 0.42 13.93 -16.00
C ALA A 150 0.26 13.91 -14.47
N ALA A 151 -0.36 12.86 -13.91
CA ALA A 151 -0.54 12.66 -12.46
C ALA A 151 0.68 12.02 -11.76
N LYS A 152 1.75 11.65 -12.46
CA LYS A 152 2.84 10.81 -11.94
C LYS A 152 3.43 11.31 -10.61
N MET A 153 3.64 12.62 -10.47
CA MET A 153 4.22 13.18 -9.25
C MET A 153 3.31 12.99 -8.04
N GLY A 154 1.99 13.18 -8.21
CA GLY A 154 1.02 12.94 -7.16
C GLY A 154 0.85 11.45 -6.82
N ILE A 155 0.93 10.57 -7.83
CA ILE A 155 0.94 9.11 -7.62
C ILE A 155 2.18 8.70 -6.83
N MET A 156 3.36 9.20 -7.19
CA MET A 156 4.61 8.95 -6.46
C MET A 156 4.52 9.44 -5.01
N ALA A 157 3.94 10.63 -4.79
CA ALA A 157 3.70 11.14 -3.43
C ALA A 157 2.79 10.20 -2.62
N GLY A 158 1.72 9.67 -3.23
CA GLY A 158 0.83 8.70 -2.60
C GLY A 158 1.54 7.40 -2.19
N ILE A 159 2.41 6.90 -3.06
CA ILE A 159 3.23 5.71 -2.78
C ILE A 159 4.21 5.98 -1.63
N ILE A 160 4.95 7.08 -1.68
CA ILE A 160 5.92 7.46 -0.64
C ILE A 160 5.25 7.63 0.72
N LEU A 161 4.08 8.31 0.76
CA LEU A 161 3.30 8.47 1.99
C LEU A 161 2.77 7.13 2.52
N GLY A 162 2.36 6.23 1.62
CA GLY A 162 1.97 4.87 1.98
C GLY A 162 3.14 4.08 2.60
N ILE A 163 4.31 4.13 1.98
CA ILE A 163 5.53 3.48 2.49
C ILE A 163 5.94 4.06 3.84
N GLY A 164 5.87 5.38 4.01
CA GLY A 164 6.20 6.04 5.28
C GLY A 164 5.25 5.68 6.43
N ARG A 165 4.10 5.05 6.13
CA ARG A 165 3.15 4.54 7.11
C ARG A 165 3.41 3.06 7.48
N ALA A 166 4.16 2.33 6.66
CA ALA A 166 4.56 0.94 6.89
C ALA A 166 5.74 0.83 7.85
#